data_8ff49313f3f72a4b2c1b749d9d2b874d
#
_entry.id   8ff49313f3f72a4b2c1b749d9d2b874d
#
_cell.length_a   1.000
_cell.length_b   1.000
_cell.length_c   1.000
_cell.angle_alpha   90.00
_cell.angle_beta   90.00
_cell.angle_gamma   90.00
#
_symmetry.space_group_name_H-M   'P 1'
#
loop_
_entity.id
_entity.type
_entity.pdbx_description
1 polymer ?
#
loop_
_entity_poly.entity_id
_entity_poly.type
_entity_poly.pdbx_seq_one_letter_code
_entity_poly.pdbx_strand_id
1 'polypeptide(L)'
;LNNGRVAFNAGVKAVDMLDAVLETNITCVNGASVLSPLRRSKDEQELDFLRAASRNNDAVMEDLKNFIRPGVTEKDIAKHIMFLHEKRGGVPRYPVVASGINGSMPHYGGQDNRIIQNKDIIIVDTGAWYNSYNCDMTRMFFIGDPTEEQKKVYRIVLEAQNVGEEEATLGAIPEDIDNKARKVIETAGYGAAFTHRLGHGTGMDPHEDPFIVAGNKRPLEVGNCFSIEPGIYLKGAFGVRIENLIAITETGPEVLNKLDKEMIIL
;
A
#
# COMPACT_ATOMS: atom_id res chain seq x y z
N LEU A 1 1.55 -11.18 -38.97
CA LEU A 1 2.08 -9.84 -38.70
C LEU A 1 3.47 -9.71 -39.30
N ASN A 2 3.57 -9.37 -40.58
CA ASN A 2 4.85 -9.14 -41.21
C ASN A 2 5.24 -7.66 -41.06
N ASN A 3 6.35 -7.35 -40.38
CA ASN A 3 6.97 -6.03 -40.24
C ASN A 3 6.10 -5.00 -39.44
N GLY A 4 5.74 -5.32 -38.19
CA GLY A 4 5.01 -4.39 -37.30
C GLY A 4 5.80 -4.03 -36.05
N ARG A 5 5.44 -2.89 -35.41
CA ARG A 5 5.83 -2.59 -34.03
C ARG A 5 4.76 -3.14 -33.10
N VAL A 6 5.16 -3.97 -32.14
CA VAL A 6 4.25 -4.55 -31.13
C VAL A 6 4.67 -4.07 -29.76
N ALA A 7 3.73 -3.43 -29.05
CA ALA A 7 3.95 -2.94 -27.70
C ALA A 7 3.63 -4.03 -26.68
N PHE A 8 4.59 -4.33 -25.81
CA PHE A 8 4.45 -5.29 -24.72
C PHE A 8 4.37 -4.55 -23.38
N ASN A 9 3.45 -4.93 -22.54
CA ASN A 9 3.38 -4.42 -21.16
C ASN A 9 4.26 -5.25 -20.21
N ALA A 10 4.42 -4.78 -18.97
CA ALA A 10 5.27 -5.44 -17.97
C ALA A 10 4.81 -6.84 -17.56
N GLY A 11 3.54 -7.21 -17.82
CA GLY A 11 2.99 -8.52 -17.46
C GLY A 11 3.24 -9.63 -18.49
N VAL A 12 3.80 -9.31 -19.65
CA VAL A 12 4.11 -10.31 -20.70
C VAL A 12 5.33 -11.11 -20.29
N LYS A 13 5.24 -12.44 -20.35
CA LYS A 13 6.38 -13.32 -20.07
C LYS A 13 7.45 -13.15 -21.14
N ALA A 14 8.70 -13.17 -20.72
CA ALA A 14 9.83 -13.04 -21.64
C ALA A 14 9.83 -14.13 -22.74
N VAL A 15 9.38 -15.35 -22.43
CA VAL A 15 9.28 -16.44 -23.39
C VAL A 15 8.29 -16.10 -24.50
N ASP A 16 7.11 -15.59 -24.17
CA ASP A 16 6.06 -15.23 -25.15
C ASP A 16 6.55 -14.12 -26.09
N MET A 17 7.33 -13.17 -25.54
CA MET A 17 7.95 -12.10 -26.31
C MET A 17 9.06 -12.65 -27.25
N LEU A 18 9.89 -13.58 -26.75
CA LEU A 18 10.95 -14.20 -27.55
C LEU A 18 10.35 -15.03 -28.70
N ASP A 19 9.33 -15.83 -28.45
CA ASP A 19 8.67 -16.63 -29.48
C ASP A 19 8.07 -15.72 -30.58
N ALA A 20 7.42 -14.62 -30.17
CA ALA A 20 6.89 -13.63 -31.11
C ALA A 20 7.98 -13.01 -31.99
N VAL A 21 9.16 -12.70 -31.42
CA VAL A 21 10.30 -12.12 -32.17
C VAL A 21 10.97 -13.17 -33.09
N LEU A 22 11.11 -14.43 -32.61
CA LEU A 22 11.79 -15.50 -33.40
C LEU A 22 10.93 -15.98 -34.55
N GLU A 23 9.61 -15.97 -34.41
CA GLU A 23 8.67 -16.46 -35.42
C GLU A 23 8.21 -15.37 -36.41
N THR A 24 8.52 -14.08 -36.13
CA THR A 24 8.02 -12.95 -36.93
C THR A 24 9.09 -11.87 -37.08
N ASN A 25 8.87 -10.92 -38.01
CA ASN A 25 9.72 -9.75 -38.20
C ASN A 25 9.18 -8.51 -37.43
N ILE A 26 8.66 -8.71 -36.19
CA ILE A 26 8.18 -7.60 -35.38
C ILE A 26 9.31 -6.89 -34.65
N THR A 27 9.10 -5.59 -34.39
CA THR A 27 9.93 -4.81 -33.48
C THR A 27 9.21 -4.68 -32.15
N CYS A 28 9.77 -5.22 -31.07
CA CYS A 28 9.22 -5.07 -29.71
C CYS A 28 9.47 -3.65 -29.20
N VAL A 29 8.43 -3.03 -28.64
CA VAL A 29 8.53 -1.74 -27.95
C VAL A 29 7.89 -1.85 -26.56
N ASN A 30 8.34 -1.00 -25.62
CA ASN A 30 7.74 -0.94 -24.31
C ASN A 30 6.34 -0.31 -24.40
N GLY A 31 5.30 -1.09 -24.07
CA GLY A 31 3.90 -0.65 -24.06
C GLY A 31 3.51 0.21 -22.86
N ALA A 32 4.32 0.23 -21.82
CA ALA A 32 4.04 1.00 -20.62
C ALA A 32 3.88 2.51 -20.91
N SER A 33 4.65 3.06 -21.86
CA SER A 33 4.55 4.46 -22.28
C SER A 33 3.18 4.83 -22.90
N VAL A 34 2.43 3.84 -23.39
CA VAL A 34 1.11 4.01 -23.98
C VAL A 34 0.01 3.73 -22.95
N LEU A 35 0.15 2.64 -22.17
CA LEU A 35 -0.88 2.16 -21.25
C LEU A 35 -0.84 2.87 -19.89
N SER A 36 0.35 3.17 -19.38
CA SER A 36 0.50 3.80 -18.06
C SER A 36 -0.22 5.15 -17.95
N PRO A 37 -0.14 6.07 -18.94
CA PRO A 37 -0.90 7.33 -18.88
C PRO A 37 -2.41 7.15 -18.84
N LEU A 38 -2.94 6.12 -19.53
CA LEU A 38 -4.38 5.82 -19.55
C LEU A 38 -4.87 5.27 -18.21
N ARG A 39 -4.04 4.45 -17.54
CA ARG A 39 -4.37 3.82 -16.26
C ARG A 39 -4.10 4.74 -15.06
N ARG A 40 -3.14 5.67 -15.23
CA ARG A 40 -2.72 6.58 -14.17
C ARG A 40 -3.84 7.51 -13.72
N SER A 41 -4.61 8.06 -14.67
CA SER A 41 -5.70 8.99 -14.41
C SER A 41 -7.04 8.25 -14.53
N LYS A 42 -7.63 7.97 -13.38
CA LYS A 42 -8.94 7.31 -13.25
C LYS A 42 -10.06 8.31 -13.59
N ASP A 43 -11.06 7.84 -14.27
CA ASP A 43 -12.31 8.57 -14.42
C ASP A 43 -13.17 8.48 -13.14
N GLU A 44 -14.32 9.16 -13.11
CA GLU A 44 -15.15 9.20 -11.90
C GLU A 44 -15.75 7.81 -11.56
N GLN A 45 -16.06 6.99 -12.57
CA GLN A 45 -16.56 5.63 -12.33
C GLN A 45 -15.48 4.74 -11.72
N GLU A 46 -14.24 4.85 -12.18
CA GLU A 46 -13.09 4.13 -11.65
C GLU A 46 -12.78 4.57 -10.21
N LEU A 47 -12.88 5.88 -9.92
CA LEU A 47 -12.76 6.41 -8.57
C LEU A 47 -13.86 5.89 -7.64
N ASP A 48 -15.09 5.74 -8.13
CA ASP A 48 -16.20 5.15 -7.36
C ASP A 48 -15.93 3.68 -7.01
N PHE A 49 -15.32 2.90 -7.91
CA PHE A 49 -14.88 1.54 -7.59
C PHE A 49 -13.80 1.52 -6.52
N LEU A 50 -12.82 2.43 -6.59
CA LEU A 50 -11.77 2.56 -5.57
C LEU A 50 -12.32 2.99 -4.22
N ARG A 51 -13.26 3.95 -4.19
CA ARG A 51 -14.00 4.36 -2.97
C ARG A 51 -14.74 3.16 -2.34
N ALA A 52 -15.44 2.39 -3.18
CA ALA A 52 -16.17 1.20 -2.70
C ALA A 52 -15.22 0.11 -2.19
N ALA A 53 -14.11 -0.14 -2.88
CA ALA A 53 -13.09 -1.08 -2.46
C ALA A 53 -12.48 -0.67 -1.11
N SER A 54 -12.13 0.62 -0.94
CA SER A 54 -11.58 1.16 0.31
C SER A 54 -12.56 1.05 1.48
N ARG A 55 -13.86 1.33 1.28
CA ARG A 55 -14.89 1.14 2.33
C ARG A 55 -15.00 -0.33 2.76
N ASN A 56 -14.88 -1.27 1.82
CA ASN A 56 -14.88 -2.70 2.17
C ASN A 56 -13.63 -3.08 2.98
N ASN A 57 -12.48 -2.50 2.64
CA ASN A 57 -11.23 -2.73 3.37
C ASN A 57 -11.31 -2.15 4.80
N ASP A 58 -11.86 -0.94 4.97
CA ASP A 58 -12.14 -0.36 6.29
C ASP A 58 -13.00 -1.29 7.15
N ALA A 59 -14.07 -1.86 6.57
CA ALA A 59 -14.96 -2.78 7.27
C ALA A 59 -14.27 -4.13 7.62
N VAL A 60 -13.36 -4.63 6.78
CA VAL A 60 -12.54 -5.82 7.09
C VAL A 60 -11.63 -5.54 8.28
N MET A 61 -10.96 -4.39 8.29
CA MET A 61 -10.07 -3.99 9.39
C MET A 61 -10.83 -3.80 10.71
N GLU A 62 -12.05 -3.25 10.64
CA GLU A 62 -12.90 -3.08 11.82
C GLU A 62 -13.33 -4.44 12.40
N ASP A 63 -13.80 -5.37 11.56
CA ASP A 63 -14.18 -6.72 12.00
C ASP A 63 -12.99 -7.49 12.59
N LEU A 64 -11.78 -7.21 12.13
CA LEU A 64 -10.56 -7.88 12.57
C LEU A 64 -10.24 -7.63 14.05
N LYS A 65 -10.69 -6.50 14.62
CA LYS A 65 -10.56 -6.17 16.06
C LYS A 65 -11.12 -7.28 16.97
N ASN A 66 -12.15 -7.99 16.50
CA ASN A 66 -12.79 -9.05 17.27
C ASN A 66 -12.08 -10.41 17.15
N PHE A 67 -11.14 -10.55 16.20
CA PHE A 67 -10.46 -11.82 15.96
C PHE A 67 -9.05 -11.85 16.55
N ILE A 68 -8.33 -10.74 16.48
CA ILE A 68 -6.94 -10.66 16.96
C ILE A 68 -6.91 -10.76 18.48
N ARG A 69 -6.15 -11.73 19.01
CA ARG A 69 -5.93 -11.95 20.45
C ARG A 69 -4.71 -12.83 20.66
N PRO A 70 -4.14 -12.89 21.88
CA PRO A 70 -3.10 -13.86 22.20
C PRO A 70 -3.52 -15.30 21.90
N GLY A 71 -2.60 -16.10 21.37
CA GLY A 71 -2.81 -17.49 21.01
C GLY A 71 -3.21 -17.76 19.57
N VAL A 72 -3.73 -16.76 18.80
CA VAL A 72 -3.89 -16.90 17.34
C VAL A 72 -2.54 -16.72 16.65
N THR A 73 -2.37 -17.27 15.44
CA THR A 73 -1.15 -17.11 14.66
C THR A 73 -1.30 -16.00 13.61
N GLU A 74 -0.16 -15.45 13.13
CA GLU A 74 -0.15 -14.51 12.01
C GLU A 74 -0.88 -15.08 10.78
N LYS A 75 -0.70 -16.38 10.49
CA LYS A 75 -1.41 -17.05 9.39
C LYS A 75 -2.91 -17.21 9.62
N ASP A 76 -3.35 -17.38 10.87
CA ASP A 76 -4.78 -17.42 11.17
C ASP A 76 -5.42 -16.05 10.94
N ILE A 77 -4.73 -14.98 11.33
CA ILE A 77 -5.16 -13.60 11.06
C ILE A 77 -5.21 -13.37 9.55
N ALA A 78 -4.16 -13.74 8.81
CA ALA A 78 -4.12 -13.59 7.36
C ALA A 78 -5.27 -14.34 6.65
N LYS A 79 -5.53 -15.59 7.04
CA LYS A 79 -6.67 -16.37 6.51
C LYS A 79 -8.02 -15.73 6.85
N HIS A 80 -8.15 -15.17 8.06
CA HIS A 80 -9.37 -14.51 8.46
C HIS A 80 -9.63 -13.22 7.68
N ILE A 81 -8.58 -12.44 7.40
CA ILE A 81 -8.65 -11.26 6.51
C ILE A 81 -9.14 -11.68 5.12
N MET A 82 -8.54 -12.71 4.53
CA MET A 82 -8.95 -13.20 3.21
C MET A 82 -10.42 -13.63 3.20
N PHE A 83 -10.85 -14.39 4.21
CA PHE A 83 -12.26 -14.79 4.38
C PHE A 83 -13.19 -13.58 4.49
N LEU A 84 -12.81 -12.54 5.23
CA LEU A 84 -13.62 -11.32 5.37
C LEU A 84 -13.76 -10.56 4.06
N HIS A 85 -12.71 -10.48 3.24
CA HIS A 85 -12.79 -9.92 1.89
C HIS A 85 -13.68 -10.74 0.97
N GLU A 86 -13.51 -12.07 0.93
CA GLU A 86 -14.35 -12.97 0.11
C GLU A 86 -15.84 -12.88 0.49
N LYS A 87 -16.13 -12.84 1.79
CA LYS A 87 -17.49 -12.65 2.30
C LYS A 87 -18.15 -11.35 1.82
N ARG A 88 -17.34 -10.33 1.51
CA ARG A 88 -17.78 -9.03 0.96
C ARG A 88 -17.73 -8.97 -0.57
N GLY A 89 -17.47 -10.10 -1.23
CA GLY A 89 -17.41 -10.19 -2.70
C GLY A 89 -16.09 -9.69 -3.30
N GLY A 90 -15.05 -9.50 -2.49
CA GLY A 90 -13.71 -9.18 -2.95
C GLY A 90 -12.89 -10.41 -3.32
N VAL A 91 -11.87 -10.21 -4.14
CA VAL A 91 -10.81 -11.18 -4.41
C VAL A 91 -9.58 -10.78 -3.59
N PRO A 92 -9.30 -11.46 -2.46
CA PRO A 92 -8.24 -11.02 -1.55
C PRO A 92 -6.84 -11.19 -2.15
N ARG A 93 -5.94 -10.28 -1.82
CA ARG A 93 -4.49 -10.51 -1.86
C ARG A 93 -4.07 -11.19 -0.56
N TYR A 94 -2.92 -11.88 -0.57
CA TYR A 94 -2.35 -12.40 0.67
C TYR A 94 -1.83 -11.21 1.51
N PRO A 95 -2.39 -10.97 2.71
CA PRO A 95 -2.04 -9.80 3.50
C PRO A 95 -0.68 -9.95 4.19
N VAL A 96 -0.05 -8.82 4.51
CA VAL A 96 1.08 -8.81 5.45
C VAL A 96 0.52 -8.74 6.86
N VAL A 97 0.79 -9.77 7.65
CA VAL A 97 0.53 -9.80 9.09
C VAL A 97 1.84 -10.08 9.78
N ALA A 98 2.41 -9.07 10.43
CA ALA A 98 3.75 -9.13 11.00
C ALA A 98 3.75 -8.67 12.46
N SER A 99 3.94 -9.58 13.41
CA SER A 99 3.88 -9.32 14.84
C SER A 99 5.24 -9.29 15.50
N GLY A 100 5.44 -8.42 16.48
CA GLY A 100 6.67 -8.28 17.23
C GLY A 100 7.88 -8.11 16.31
N ILE A 101 8.88 -8.99 16.44
CA ILE A 101 10.12 -8.95 15.65
C ILE A 101 9.88 -9.06 14.14
N ASN A 102 8.84 -9.79 13.69
CA ASN A 102 8.50 -9.92 12.27
C ASN A 102 8.10 -8.57 11.64
N GLY A 103 7.49 -7.69 12.44
CA GLY A 103 7.17 -6.32 12.03
C GLY A 103 8.39 -5.46 11.70
N SER A 104 9.60 -5.86 12.11
CA SER A 104 10.84 -5.17 11.73
C SER A 104 11.25 -5.38 10.26
N MET A 105 10.52 -6.21 9.52
CA MET A 105 10.73 -6.49 8.10
C MET A 105 9.60 -5.87 7.27
N PRO A 106 9.87 -4.82 6.46
CA PRO A 106 8.82 -4.09 5.73
C PRO A 106 7.96 -4.98 4.82
N HIS A 107 8.59 -5.98 4.20
CA HIS A 107 7.96 -6.93 3.25
C HIS A 107 7.96 -8.36 3.82
N TYR A 108 7.50 -8.50 5.08
CA TYR A 108 7.41 -9.81 5.72
C TYR A 108 6.42 -10.72 4.96
N GLY A 109 6.88 -11.86 4.49
CA GLY A 109 6.10 -12.79 3.65
C GLY A 109 5.39 -13.90 4.42
N GLY A 110 5.25 -13.82 5.77
CA GLY A 110 4.54 -14.82 6.56
C GLY A 110 5.29 -16.15 6.72
N GLN A 111 6.65 -16.14 6.67
CA GLN A 111 7.46 -17.35 6.72
C GLN A 111 7.31 -18.10 8.05
N ASP A 112 7.33 -17.36 9.18
CA ASP A 112 7.42 -17.92 10.54
C ASP A 112 6.01 -18.03 11.08
N ASN A 113 5.06 -18.33 10.90
CA ASN A 113 3.75 -18.50 11.56
C ASN A 113 3.76 -18.22 13.09
N ARG A 114 4.24 -17.01 13.46
CA ARG A 114 4.38 -16.62 14.87
C ARG A 114 3.00 -16.60 15.57
N ILE A 115 2.99 -17.02 16.82
CA ILE A 115 1.81 -16.93 17.71
C ILE A 115 1.80 -15.55 18.35
N ILE A 116 0.67 -14.86 18.29
CA ILE A 116 0.45 -13.56 18.92
C ILE A 116 0.54 -13.69 20.44
N GLN A 117 1.28 -12.78 21.05
CA GLN A 117 1.55 -12.76 22.49
C GLN A 117 1.05 -11.44 23.10
N ASN A 118 0.90 -11.44 24.43
CA ASN A 118 0.66 -10.19 25.17
C ASN A 118 1.78 -9.18 24.89
N LYS A 119 1.43 -7.90 24.76
CA LYS A 119 2.31 -6.77 24.44
C LYS A 119 2.88 -6.79 23.01
N ASP A 120 2.37 -7.63 22.12
CA ASP A 120 2.75 -7.56 20.72
C ASP A 120 2.21 -6.28 20.06
N ILE A 121 3.02 -5.75 19.17
CA ILE A 121 2.64 -4.80 18.13
C ILE A 121 2.54 -5.55 16.81
N ILE A 122 1.48 -5.31 16.04
CA ILE A 122 1.18 -6.08 14.84
C ILE A 122 0.92 -5.10 13.69
N ILE A 123 1.68 -5.22 12.61
CA ILE A 123 1.37 -4.61 11.33
C ILE A 123 0.34 -5.49 10.64
N VAL A 124 -0.77 -4.92 10.23
CA VAL A 124 -1.73 -5.55 9.32
C VAL A 124 -1.85 -4.66 8.09
N ASP A 125 -1.37 -5.18 6.96
CA ASP A 125 -1.44 -4.54 5.65
C ASP A 125 -2.25 -5.45 4.73
N THR A 126 -3.36 -4.95 4.22
CA THR A 126 -4.33 -5.76 3.49
C THR A 126 -4.97 -5.02 2.33
N GLY A 127 -5.25 -5.78 1.29
CA GLY A 127 -5.97 -5.33 0.13
C GLY A 127 -6.68 -6.47 -0.60
N ALA A 128 -7.61 -6.07 -1.44
CA ALA A 128 -8.39 -6.98 -2.29
C ALA A 128 -8.89 -6.23 -3.53
N TRP A 129 -9.25 -6.96 -4.55
CA TRP A 129 -9.97 -6.40 -5.70
C TRP A 129 -11.48 -6.47 -5.48
N TYR A 130 -12.14 -5.35 -5.72
CA TYR A 130 -13.58 -5.24 -5.84
C TYR A 130 -13.90 -4.59 -7.19
N ASN A 131 -14.72 -5.22 -8.02
CA ASN A 131 -14.99 -4.75 -9.39
C ASN A 131 -13.70 -4.49 -10.20
N SER A 132 -12.69 -5.33 -10.03
CA SER A 132 -11.36 -5.23 -10.66
C SER A 132 -10.48 -4.08 -10.17
N TYR A 133 -10.90 -3.28 -9.18
CA TYR A 133 -10.10 -2.21 -8.58
C TYR A 133 -9.60 -2.61 -7.20
N ASN A 134 -8.33 -2.31 -6.95
CA ASN A 134 -7.63 -2.72 -5.74
C ASN A 134 -7.83 -1.70 -4.61
N CYS A 135 -8.07 -2.18 -3.39
CA CYS A 135 -7.90 -1.39 -2.17
C CYS A 135 -6.58 -1.73 -1.48
N ASP A 136 -6.09 -0.81 -0.67
CA ASP A 136 -4.89 -0.98 0.14
C ASP A 136 -4.99 -0.18 1.43
N MET A 137 -4.51 -0.74 2.54
CA MET A 137 -4.45 -0.06 3.83
C MET A 137 -3.57 -0.81 4.82
N THR A 138 -2.77 -0.07 5.57
CA THR A 138 -2.04 -0.60 6.73
C THR A 138 -2.54 0.05 8.02
N ARG A 139 -2.80 -0.79 9.04
CA ARG A 139 -3.10 -0.36 10.42
C ARG A 139 -2.27 -1.17 11.41
N MET A 140 -2.09 -0.58 12.59
CA MET A 140 -1.34 -1.16 13.70
C MET A 140 -2.28 -1.64 14.80
N PHE A 141 -2.08 -2.88 15.24
CA PHE A 141 -2.78 -3.44 16.40
C PHE A 141 -1.79 -3.64 17.56
N PHE A 142 -2.25 -3.37 18.76
CA PHE A 142 -1.47 -3.52 19.98
C PHE A 142 -2.21 -4.47 20.93
N ILE A 143 -1.50 -5.47 21.46
CA ILE A 143 -2.07 -6.38 22.43
C ILE A 143 -1.75 -5.86 23.84
N GLY A 144 -2.72 -5.19 24.44
CA GLY A 144 -2.55 -4.43 25.68
C GLY A 144 -1.77 -3.12 25.49
N ASP A 145 -1.39 -2.46 26.57
CA ASP A 145 -0.78 -1.13 26.52
C ASP A 145 0.56 -1.13 25.78
N PRO A 146 0.72 -0.29 24.73
CA PRO A 146 2.00 -0.14 24.03
C PRO A 146 3.05 0.52 24.92
N THR A 147 4.33 0.13 24.71
CA THR A 147 5.46 0.75 25.40
C THR A 147 5.64 2.22 24.95
N GLU A 148 6.37 3.00 25.75
CA GLU A 148 6.64 4.41 25.40
C GLU A 148 7.45 4.54 24.09
N GLU A 149 8.32 3.59 23.79
CA GLU A 149 9.04 3.55 22.52
C GLU A 149 8.08 3.27 21.34
N GLN A 150 7.18 2.30 21.46
CA GLN A 150 6.16 2.00 20.45
C GLN A 150 5.26 3.22 20.22
N LYS A 151 4.78 3.88 21.28
CA LYS A 151 3.98 5.10 21.18
C LYS A 151 4.75 6.23 20.50
N LYS A 152 6.05 6.40 20.82
CA LYS A 152 6.91 7.41 20.21
C LYS A 152 7.06 7.16 18.71
N VAL A 153 7.43 5.94 18.32
CA VAL A 153 7.62 5.57 16.91
C VAL A 153 6.31 5.70 16.14
N TYR A 154 5.19 5.27 16.73
CA TYR A 154 3.87 5.40 16.12
C TYR A 154 3.51 6.85 15.81
N ARG A 155 3.72 7.78 16.76
CA ARG A 155 3.42 9.22 16.56
C ARG A 155 4.27 9.82 15.45
N ILE A 156 5.53 9.43 15.33
CA ILE A 156 6.43 9.91 14.27
C ILE A 156 5.93 9.42 12.89
N VAL A 157 5.54 8.15 12.79
CA VAL A 157 4.99 7.60 11.53
C VAL A 157 3.65 8.24 11.19
N LEU A 158 2.77 8.45 12.18
CA LEU A 158 1.49 9.13 11.99
C LEU A 158 1.68 10.57 11.51
N GLU A 159 2.63 11.32 12.09
CA GLU A 159 2.97 12.67 11.64
C GLU A 159 3.49 12.67 10.20
N ALA A 160 4.41 11.75 9.86
CA ALA A 160 4.93 11.61 8.50
C ALA A 160 3.82 11.28 7.49
N GLN A 161 2.86 10.43 7.88
CA GLN A 161 1.73 10.06 7.05
C GLN A 161 0.76 11.23 6.86
N ASN A 162 0.47 12.01 7.92
CA ASN A 162 -0.34 13.22 7.82
C ASN A 162 0.31 14.27 6.91
N VAL A 163 1.61 14.52 7.06
CA VAL A 163 2.37 15.42 6.16
C VAL A 163 2.29 14.94 4.72
N GLY A 164 2.44 13.62 4.47
CA GLY A 164 2.32 13.06 3.13
C GLY A 164 0.93 13.27 2.51
N GLU A 165 -0.15 13.11 3.29
CA GLU A 165 -1.53 13.38 2.84
C GLU A 165 -1.77 14.88 2.56
N GLU A 166 -1.32 15.77 3.45
CA GLU A 166 -1.47 17.22 3.31
C GLU A 166 -0.76 17.76 2.06
N GLU A 167 0.41 17.22 1.74
CA GLU A 167 1.20 17.62 0.58
C GLU A 167 0.71 16.99 -0.74
N ALA A 168 -0.15 15.96 -0.69
CA ALA A 168 -0.67 15.24 -1.83
C ALA A 168 -1.78 16.03 -2.56
N THR A 169 -1.45 17.20 -3.09
CA THR A 169 -2.38 18.12 -3.77
C THR A 169 -2.27 18.05 -5.29
N LEU A 170 -3.26 18.60 -6.01
CA LEU A 170 -3.20 18.73 -7.47
C LEU A 170 -1.97 19.54 -7.89
N GLY A 171 -1.19 18.99 -8.82
CA GLY A 171 0.05 19.60 -9.32
C GLY A 171 1.27 19.39 -8.42
N ALA A 172 1.13 18.78 -7.25
CA ALA A 172 2.27 18.47 -6.38
C ALA A 172 3.23 17.48 -7.06
N ILE A 173 4.52 17.60 -6.74
CA ILE A 173 5.57 16.73 -7.27
C ILE A 173 5.76 15.54 -6.32
N PRO A 174 5.62 14.28 -6.79
CA PRO A 174 5.76 13.09 -5.94
C PRO A 174 7.08 13.01 -5.15
N GLU A 175 8.20 13.43 -5.75
CA GLU A 175 9.49 13.54 -5.06
C GLU A 175 9.43 14.47 -3.85
N ASP A 176 8.74 15.60 -3.97
CA ASP A 176 8.64 16.58 -2.88
C ASP A 176 7.77 16.07 -1.73
N ILE A 177 6.70 15.32 -2.06
CA ILE A 177 5.83 14.67 -1.07
C ILE A 177 6.65 13.62 -0.29
N ASP A 178 7.39 12.74 -0.99
CA ASP A 178 8.28 11.75 -0.33
C ASP A 178 9.30 12.44 0.56
N ASN A 179 9.96 13.48 0.06
CA ASN A 179 10.99 14.21 0.80
C ASN A 179 10.44 14.85 2.09
N LYS A 180 9.24 15.44 2.04
CA LYS A 180 8.62 16.08 3.22
C LYS A 180 8.23 15.08 4.29
N ALA A 181 7.54 14.00 3.92
CA ALA A 181 7.17 12.93 4.84
C ALA A 181 8.39 12.23 5.43
N ARG A 182 9.39 11.93 4.59
CA ARG A 182 10.67 11.33 4.99
C ARG A 182 11.43 12.23 5.97
N LYS A 183 11.39 13.54 5.76
CA LYS A 183 12.07 14.51 6.62
C LYS A 183 11.58 14.49 8.06
N VAL A 184 10.29 14.21 8.30
CA VAL A 184 9.74 14.02 9.66
C VAL A 184 10.47 12.86 10.35
N ILE A 185 10.58 11.73 9.69
CA ILE A 185 11.23 10.51 10.21
C ILE A 185 12.74 10.73 10.43
N GLU A 186 13.41 11.38 9.47
CA GLU A 186 14.83 11.72 9.57
C GLU A 186 15.12 12.67 10.74
N THR A 187 14.30 13.73 10.90
CA THR A 187 14.47 14.70 11.97
C THR A 187 14.29 14.08 13.36
N ALA A 188 13.43 13.06 13.46
CA ALA A 188 13.26 12.27 14.67
C ALA A 188 14.40 11.24 14.93
N GLY A 189 15.38 11.14 14.01
CA GLY A 189 16.54 10.24 14.13
C GLY A 189 16.34 8.83 13.60
N TYR A 190 15.23 8.55 12.87
CA TYR A 190 14.90 7.22 12.34
C TYR A 190 15.04 7.09 10.82
N GLY A 191 15.69 8.04 10.14
CA GLY A 191 15.80 8.04 8.67
C GLY A 191 16.33 6.74 8.08
N ALA A 192 17.34 6.11 8.68
CA ALA A 192 17.89 4.83 8.24
C ALA A 192 16.91 3.64 8.40
N ALA A 193 15.85 3.80 9.18
CA ALA A 193 14.83 2.78 9.42
C ALA A 193 13.61 2.91 8.49
N PHE A 194 13.55 3.94 7.62
CA PHE A 194 12.55 4.08 6.56
C PHE A 194 13.17 3.74 5.22
N THR A 195 13.01 2.50 4.77
CA THR A 195 13.82 1.86 3.72
C THR A 195 13.12 1.71 2.36
N HIS A 196 11.85 2.13 2.24
CA HIS A 196 11.10 2.03 0.98
C HIS A 196 10.59 3.40 0.51
N ARG A 197 9.99 3.48 -0.68
CA ARG A 197 9.29 4.66 -1.19
C ARG A 197 8.12 5.04 -0.29
N LEU A 198 7.70 6.30 -0.34
CA LEU A 198 6.55 6.76 0.46
C LEU A 198 5.22 6.15 0.01
N GLY A 199 5.07 5.83 -1.30
CA GLY A 199 3.84 5.24 -1.80
C GLY A 199 3.90 4.83 -3.26
N HIS A 200 2.81 4.25 -3.73
CA HIS A 200 2.64 3.77 -5.11
C HIS A 200 1.22 4.02 -5.60
N GLY A 201 1.08 4.19 -6.91
CA GLY A 201 -0.23 4.22 -7.54
C GLY A 201 -0.97 2.89 -7.36
N THR A 202 -2.27 2.97 -7.34
CA THR A 202 -3.17 1.82 -7.32
C THR A 202 -4.34 2.02 -8.28
N GLY A 203 -4.90 0.93 -8.74
CA GLY A 203 -6.04 0.91 -9.65
C GLY A 203 -6.45 -0.53 -9.93
N MET A 204 -6.37 -0.95 -11.18
CA MET A 204 -6.56 -2.36 -11.55
C MET A 204 -5.40 -3.21 -11.05
N ASP A 205 -4.16 -2.69 -11.05
CA ASP A 205 -3.02 -3.34 -10.41
C ASP A 205 -2.81 -2.78 -9.00
N PRO A 206 -2.29 -3.62 -8.06
CA PRO A 206 -1.93 -3.15 -6.73
C PRO A 206 -0.87 -2.05 -6.76
N HIS A 207 0.10 -2.17 -7.69
CA HIS A 207 1.17 -1.21 -7.88
C HIS A 207 1.21 -0.73 -9.33
N GLU A 208 0.94 0.56 -9.55
CA GLU A 208 1.04 1.23 -10.84
C GLU A 208 1.48 2.69 -10.67
N ASP A 209 1.60 3.48 -11.74
CA ASP A 209 1.84 4.92 -11.64
C ASP A 209 0.63 5.68 -11.02
N PRO A 210 0.95 6.78 -10.27
CA PRO A 210 2.24 7.39 -9.99
C PRO A 210 2.94 6.77 -8.78
N PHE A 211 4.27 6.60 -8.83
CA PHE A 211 5.05 6.26 -7.64
C PHE A 211 5.43 7.52 -6.87
N ILE A 212 5.18 7.52 -5.56
CA ILE A 212 5.56 8.63 -4.66
C ILE A 212 6.95 8.32 -4.11
N VAL A 213 7.96 8.82 -4.82
CA VAL A 213 9.36 8.44 -4.62
C VAL A 213 10.31 9.49 -5.18
N ALA A 214 11.53 9.55 -4.61
CA ALA A 214 12.62 10.35 -5.14
C ALA A 214 12.85 10.09 -6.64
N GLY A 215 13.06 11.15 -7.44
CA GLY A 215 13.24 11.11 -8.88
C GLY A 215 11.94 11.19 -9.70
N ASN A 216 10.75 11.00 -9.12
CA ASN A 216 9.49 11.22 -9.82
C ASN A 216 9.10 12.71 -9.78
N LYS A 217 9.34 13.40 -10.89
CA LYS A 217 9.07 14.85 -11.06
C LYS A 217 7.81 15.15 -11.89
N ARG A 218 7.05 14.14 -12.27
CA ARG A 218 5.80 14.33 -13.01
C ARG A 218 4.68 14.76 -12.05
N PRO A 219 4.12 15.98 -12.21
CA PRO A 219 3.09 16.48 -11.32
C PRO A 219 1.90 15.53 -11.19
N LEU A 220 1.26 15.55 -10.02
CA LEU A 220 -0.01 14.85 -9.80
C LEU A 220 -1.13 15.53 -10.59
N GLU A 221 -1.98 14.70 -11.19
CA GLU A 221 -3.11 15.09 -12.05
C GLU A 221 -4.42 14.57 -11.46
N VAL A 222 -5.54 15.16 -11.83
CA VAL A 222 -6.88 14.64 -11.49
C VAL A 222 -7.00 13.19 -11.95
N GLY A 223 -7.60 12.35 -11.12
CA GLY A 223 -7.74 10.90 -11.33
C GLY A 223 -6.52 10.08 -10.87
N ASN A 224 -5.41 10.70 -10.43
CA ASN A 224 -4.34 9.93 -9.81
C ASN A 224 -4.80 9.37 -8.47
N CYS A 225 -4.57 8.06 -8.25
CA CYS A 225 -4.84 7.38 -6.99
C CYS A 225 -3.58 6.62 -6.55
N PHE A 226 -3.16 6.80 -5.29
CA PHE A 226 -1.90 6.26 -4.77
C PHE A 226 -1.93 6.12 -3.25
N SER A 227 -1.01 5.28 -2.71
CA SER A 227 -0.82 5.16 -1.26
C SER A 227 0.09 6.24 -0.69
N ILE A 228 -0.11 6.57 0.59
CA ILE A 228 0.83 7.27 1.46
C ILE A 228 1.06 6.38 2.67
N GLU A 229 2.25 5.75 2.73
CA GLU A 229 2.55 4.61 3.62
C GLU A 229 3.94 4.70 4.30
N PRO A 230 4.28 5.80 4.97
CA PRO A 230 5.56 5.84 5.67
C PRO A 230 5.66 4.76 6.74
N GLY A 231 6.88 4.29 7.00
CA GLY A 231 7.12 3.29 8.03
C GLY A 231 8.50 3.42 8.67
N ILE A 232 8.60 2.98 9.92
CA ILE A 232 9.85 2.83 10.68
C ILE A 232 9.99 1.38 11.09
N TYR A 233 11.10 0.75 10.70
CA TYR A 233 11.36 -0.68 10.93
C TYR A 233 12.64 -0.83 11.77
N LEU A 234 12.47 -1.11 13.07
CA LEU A 234 13.57 -1.26 14.02
C LEU A 234 14.06 -2.72 14.00
N LYS A 235 15.13 -2.95 13.25
CA LYS A 235 15.67 -4.31 13.04
C LYS A 235 15.82 -5.09 14.35
N GLY A 236 15.21 -6.28 14.39
CA GLY A 236 15.25 -7.16 15.54
C GLY A 236 14.33 -6.77 16.70
N ALA A 237 13.50 -5.74 16.53
CA ALA A 237 12.56 -5.28 17.55
C ALA A 237 11.11 -5.27 17.00
N PHE A 238 10.71 -4.26 16.29
CA PHE A 238 9.36 -4.09 15.72
C PHE A 238 9.37 -3.10 14.56
N GLY A 239 8.24 -2.97 13.88
CA GLY A 239 7.99 -1.92 12.89
C GLY A 239 6.63 -1.27 13.08
N VAL A 240 6.49 -0.10 12.49
CA VAL A 240 5.23 0.66 12.38
C VAL A 240 5.06 1.13 10.95
N ARG A 241 3.89 0.92 10.35
CA ARG A 241 3.45 1.50 9.09
C ARG A 241 2.00 1.96 9.23
N ILE A 242 1.69 3.13 8.70
CA ILE A 242 0.32 3.65 8.61
C ILE A 242 0.10 4.07 7.17
N GLU A 243 -0.99 3.60 6.57
CA GLU A 243 -1.25 3.76 5.15
C GLU A 243 -2.69 4.10 4.87
N ASN A 244 -2.88 5.05 3.96
CA ASN A 244 -4.13 5.32 3.28
C ASN A 244 -3.93 5.46 1.77
N LEU A 245 -4.99 5.23 1.01
CA LEU A 245 -5.10 5.61 -0.39
C LEU A 245 -5.64 7.03 -0.51
N ILE A 246 -5.02 7.80 -1.41
CA ILE A 246 -5.39 9.18 -1.75
C ILE A 246 -5.79 9.22 -3.22
N ALA A 247 -6.91 9.86 -3.53
CA ALA A 247 -7.30 10.21 -4.89
C ALA A 247 -7.21 11.72 -5.11
N ILE A 248 -6.63 12.16 -6.21
CA ILE A 248 -6.65 13.57 -6.62
C ILE A 248 -7.93 13.81 -7.42
N THR A 249 -8.84 14.62 -6.88
CA THR A 249 -10.10 14.99 -7.51
C THR A 249 -10.07 16.45 -8.00
N GLU A 250 -11.07 16.87 -8.77
CA GLU A 250 -11.20 18.26 -9.19
C GLU A 250 -11.36 19.23 -8.00
N THR A 251 -11.86 18.76 -6.87
CA THR A 251 -12.08 19.56 -5.65
C THR A 251 -10.92 19.48 -4.66
N GLY A 252 -9.88 18.68 -4.96
CA GLY A 252 -8.70 18.48 -4.11
C GLY A 252 -8.44 17.02 -3.78
N PRO A 253 -7.49 16.74 -2.87
CA PRO A 253 -7.20 15.38 -2.45
C PRO A 253 -8.34 14.78 -1.62
N GLU A 254 -8.66 13.52 -1.89
CA GLU A 254 -9.63 12.72 -1.15
C GLU A 254 -8.94 11.50 -0.53
N VAL A 255 -8.98 11.38 0.79
CA VAL A 255 -8.57 10.15 1.49
C VAL A 255 -9.67 9.11 1.33
N LEU A 256 -9.38 7.97 0.70
CA LEU A 256 -10.37 6.93 0.40
C LEU A 256 -10.69 6.04 1.61
N ASN A 257 -9.69 5.72 2.43
CA ASN A 257 -9.88 4.99 3.69
C ASN A 257 -10.44 5.91 4.76
N LYS A 258 -11.49 5.47 5.46
CA LYS A 258 -12.18 6.26 6.49
C LYS A 258 -11.95 5.72 7.91
N LEU A 259 -11.37 4.53 8.05
CA LEU A 259 -10.97 4.01 9.35
C LEU A 259 -9.91 4.91 9.98
N ASP A 260 -10.12 5.26 11.24
CA ASP A 260 -9.21 6.10 12.01
C ASP A 260 -7.76 5.57 11.97
N LYS A 261 -6.82 6.51 12.04
CA LYS A 261 -5.37 6.24 12.10
C LYS A 261 -4.85 6.13 13.53
N GLU A 262 -5.72 6.16 14.54
CA GLU A 262 -5.31 6.00 15.94
C GLU A 262 -4.86 4.57 16.26
N MET A 263 -4.12 4.41 17.37
CA MET A 263 -3.65 3.10 17.83
C MET A 263 -4.84 2.20 18.17
N ILE A 264 -4.94 1.04 17.52
CA ILE A 264 -5.94 0.02 17.85
C ILE A 264 -5.38 -0.85 18.97
N ILE A 265 -5.85 -0.61 20.20
CA ILE A 265 -5.44 -1.36 21.40
C ILE A 265 -6.50 -2.41 21.70
N LEU A 266 -6.09 -3.69 21.84
CA LEU A 266 -6.92 -4.88 22.05
C LEU A 266 -6.62 -5.52 23.41
#